data_c1a88ff76a904183b6a97e1729f9eba9
#
_entry.id   c1a88ff76a904183b6a97e1729f9eba9
#
_cell.length_a   1.000
_cell.length_b   1.000
_cell.length_c   1.000
_cell.angle_alpha   90.00
_cell.angle_beta   90.00
_cell.angle_gamma   90.00
#
_symmetry.space_group_name_H-M   'P 1'
#
loop_
_entity.id
_entity.type
_entity.pdbx_description
1 polymer ?
#
loop_
_entity_poly.entity_id
_entity_poly.type
_entity_poly.pdbx_seq_one_letter_code
_entity_poly.pdbx_strand_id
1 'polypeptide(L)'
;MSRKSKSNKKDELKPPTPDIVKKRLIKGGIRRVFRQSIEMRVVLQSSRIELPPKTLKDGSVGKKNQVRYKCAVCGNLFSQKDVAVDHIDPVIPLHRSEEDLTIDEMAYRIWCNTNNLQVICNTTLKKNNGIPSCHKIKTDEENFIRKRLKEVYPGMAEDPSAWPYEALIKESKQEYKIYLEEKEKERLEKEKRKVEREAKRKAKK
;
A
#
# COMPACT_ATOMS: atom_id res chain seq x y z
N MET A 1 15.68 17.40 43.37
CA MET A 1 14.70 17.61 42.27
C MET A 1 14.30 16.25 41.70
N SER A 2 13.09 15.77 42.06
CA SER A 2 12.60 14.43 41.73
C SER A 2 11.98 14.43 40.33
N ARG A 3 12.51 13.63 39.40
CA ARG A 3 11.93 13.43 38.06
C ARG A 3 10.68 12.56 38.20
N LYS A 4 9.49 13.16 38.05
CA LYS A 4 8.24 12.44 37.89
C LYS A 4 8.27 11.64 36.58
N SER A 5 8.31 10.31 36.68
CA SER A 5 8.12 9.41 35.56
C SER A 5 6.69 9.55 35.04
N LYS A 6 6.53 9.99 33.79
CA LYS A 6 5.24 9.91 33.09
C LYS A 6 4.94 8.44 32.82
N SER A 7 4.02 7.87 33.57
CA SER A 7 3.46 6.57 33.27
C SER A 7 2.67 6.67 31.95
N ASN A 8 3.23 6.10 30.87
CA ASN A 8 2.44 5.82 29.67
C ASN A 8 1.36 4.82 30.08
N LYS A 9 0.11 5.26 30.23
CA LYS A 9 -1.05 4.40 30.16
C LYS A 9 -1.02 3.77 28.77
N LYS A 10 -0.54 2.54 28.65
CA LYS A 10 -0.84 1.67 27.52
C LYS A 10 -2.36 1.49 27.59
N ASP A 11 -3.08 2.02 26.60
CA ASP A 11 -4.47 1.66 26.40
C ASP A 11 -4.50 0.14 26.30
N GLU A 12 -5.10 -0.52 27.30
CA GLU A 12 -5.30 -1.96 27.30
C GLU A 12 -6.24 -2.27 26.13
N LEU A 13 -5.66 -2.66 25.00
CA LEU A 13 -6.38 -3.14 23.84
C LEU A 13 -7.21 -4.35 24.27
N LYS A 14 -8.52 -4.19 24.35
CA LYS A 14 -9.42 -5.31 24.62
C LYS A 14 -9.13 -6.44 23.64
N PRO A 15 -9.01 -7.69 24.09
CA PRO A 15 -8.80 -8.82 23.21
C PRO A 15 -9.93 -8.87 22.16
N PRO A 16 -9.63 -9.20 20.90
CA PRO A 16 -10.64 -9.26 19.85
C PRO A 16 -11.68 -10.33 20.20
N THR A 17 -12.95 -10.05 19.90
CA THR A 17 -14.03 -11.02 20.13
C THR A 17 -13.84 -12.27 19.27
N PRO A 18 -14.35 -13.44 19.71
CA PRO A 18 -14.25 -14.69 18.94
C PRO A 18 -14.72 -14.55 17.49
N ASP A 19 -15.78 -13.76 17.23
CA ASP A 19 -16.32 -13.52 15.90
C ASP A 19 -15.37 -12.73 15.01
N ILE A 20 -14.70 -11.72 15.55
CA ILE A 20 -13.67 -10.96 14.82
C ILE A 20 -12.50 -11.87 14.44
N VAL A 21 -12.06 -12.73 15.36
CA VAL A 21 -11.00 -13.71 15.09
C VAL A 21 -11.42 -14.66 13.98
N LYS A 22 -12.66 -15.19 14.04
CA LYS A 22 -13.22 -16.10 13.04
C LYS A 22 -13.30 -15.42 11.66
N LYS A 23 -13.83 -14.19 11.56
CA LYS A 23 -13.87 -13.42 10.31
C LYS A 23 -12.45 -13.24 9.72
N ARG A 24 -11.46 -12.89 10.54
CA ARG A 24 -10.06 -12.73 10.08
C ARG A 24 -9.45 -14.03 9.54
N LEU A 25 -9.72 -15.15 10.20
CA LEU A 25 -9.25 -16.47 9.74
C LEU A 25 -9.88 -16.85 8.40
N ILE A 26 -11.20 -16.70 8.25
CA ILE A 26 -11.92 -16.98 7.00
C ILE A 26 -11.38 -16.10 5.87
N LYS A 27 -11.28 -14.79 6.08
CA LYS A 27 -10.71 -13.85 5.11
C LYS A 27 -9.29 -14.24 4.69
N GLY A 28 -8.45 -14.60 5.67
CA GLY A 28 -7.09 -15.09 5.38
C GLY A 28 -7.08 -16.36 4.55
N GLY A 29 -8.01 -17.27 4.79
CA GLY A 29 -8.23 -18.49 4.01
C GLY A 29 -8.64 -18.18 2.56
N ILE A 30 -9.67 -17.37 2.36
CA ILE A 30 -10.16 -16.96 1.04
C ILE A 30 -9.05 -16.27 0.24
N ARG A 31 -8.34 -15.31 0.84
CA ARG A 31 -7.20 -14.63 0.17
C ARG A 31 -6.08 -15.58 -0.23
N ARG A 32 -5.83 -16.63 0.57
CA ARG A 32 -4.80 -17.63 0.25
C ARG A 32 -5.21 -18.46 -0.95
N VAL A 33 -6.47 -18.88 -1.02
CA VAL A 33 -7.01 -19.64 -2.16
C VAL A 33 -7.06 -18.75 -3.39
N PHE A 34 -7.56 -17.52 -3.27
CA PHE A 34 -7.65 -16.58 -4.40
C PHE A 34 -6.29 -16.30 -5.05
N ARG A 35 -5.19 -16.24 -4.27
CA ARG A 35 -3.83 -16.09 -4.83
C ARG A 35 -3.44 -17.22 -5.81
N GLN A 36 -4.13 -18.35 -5.79
CA GLN A 36 -3.90 -19.47 -6.70
C GLN A 36 -4.89 -19.50 -7.86
N SER A 37 -5.83 -18.56 -7.91
CA SER A 37 -6.88 -18.48 -8.91
C SER A 37 -6.34 -18.24 -10.33
N ILE A 38 -7.18 -18.52 -11.32
CA ILE A 38 -6.87 -18.29 -12.73
C ILE A 38 -6.76 -16.78 -12.99
N GLU A 39 -7.64 -15.97 -12.39
CA GLU A 39 -7.67 -14.51 -12.55
C GLU A 39 -6.34 -13.87 -12.14
N MET A 40 -5.80 -14.28 -10.98
CA MET A 40 -4.50 -13.80 -10.51
C MET A 40 -3.37 -14.17 -11.46
N ARG A 41 -3.39 -15.39 -12.02
CA ARG A 41 -2.39 -15.86 -12.98
C ARG A 41 -2.50 -15.12 -14.31
N VAL A 42 -3.72 -14.93 -14.83
CA VAL A 42 -3.97 -14.20 -16.08
C VAL A 42 -3.46 -12.76 -15.98
N VAL A 43 -3.80 -12.04 -14.90
CA VAL A 43 -3.35 -10.66 -14.68
C VAL A 43 -1.83 -10.58 -14.53
N LEU A 44 -1.22 -11.52 -13.80
CA LEU A 44 0.24 -11.55 -13.68
C LEU A 44 0.88 -11.82 -15.04
N GLN A 45 0.36 -12.78 -15.82
CA GLN A 45 0.88 -13.15 -17.14
C GLN A 45 0.73 -12.01 -18.17
N SER A 46 -0.37 -11.25 -18.15
CA SER A 46 -0.58 -10.12 -19.05
C SER A 46 0.41 -8.97 -18.84
N SER A 47 0.98 -8.86 -17.63
CA SER A 47 2.01 -7.87 -17.30
C SER A 47 3.44 -8.34 -17.60
N ARG A 48 3.61 -9.62 -18.01
CA ARG A 48 4.90 -10.27 -18.23
C ARG A 48 5.55 -9.74 -19.50
N ILE A 49 6.83 -9.38 -19.40
CA ILE A 49 7.65 -8.95 -20.53
C ILE A 49 8.93 -9.77 -20.52
N GLU A 50 9.31 -10.25 -21.68
CA GLU A 50 10.60 -10.91 -21.90
C GLU A 50 11.60 -9.91 -22.48
N LEU A 51 12.72 -9.77 -21.81
CA LEU A 51 13.85 -8.97 -22.23
C LEU A 51 14.99 -9.88 -22.71
N PRO A 52 15.89 -9.40 -23.58
CA PRO A 52 17.07 -10.15 -23.96
C PRO A 52 17.90 -10.58 -22.76
N PRO A 53 18.73 -11.60 -22.92
CA PRO A 53 19.60 -12.06 -21.86
C PRO A 53 20.50 -10.94 -21.32
N LYS A 54 20.81 -11.01 -20.03
CA LYS A 54 21.67 -10.01 -19.39
C LYS A 54 23.12 -10.21 -19.83
N THR A 55 23.79 -9.11 -20.18
CA THR A 55 25.26 -9.11 -20.31
C THR A 55 25.90 -9.32 -18.95
N LEU A 56 26.79 -10.31 -18.85
CA LEU A 56 27.52 -10.66 -17.64
C LEU A 56 28.69 -9.69 -17.42
N LYS A 57 29.32 -9.75 -16.25
CA LYS A 57 30.42 -8.87 -15.90
C LYS A 57 31.68 -9.05 -16.79
N ASP A 58 31.83 -10.24 -17.35
CA ASP A 58 32.93 -10.62 -18.29
C ASP A 58 32.63 -10.23 -19.76
N GLY A 59 31.52 -9.52 -20.02
CA GLY A 59 31.10 -9.11 -21.36
C GLY A 59 30.29 -10.20 -22.12
N SER A 60 30.22 -11.42 -21.62
CA SER A 60 29.44 -12.49 -22.26
C SER A 60 27.91 -12.28 -22.09
N VAL A 61 27.16 -12.86 -23.03
CA VAL A 61 25.68 -12.79 -22.97
C VAL A 61 25.16 -14.02 -22.25
N GLY A 62 24.28 -13.77 -21.28
CA GLY A 62 23.62 -14.85 -20.53
C GLY A 62 22.77 -15.76 -21.42
N LYS A 63 22.58 -17.01 -21.01
CA LYS A 63 21.87 -18.03 -21.81
C LYS A 63 20.35 -17.90 -21.81
N LYS A 64 19.74 -17.12 -20.90
CA LYS A 64 18.28 -17.06 -20.70
C LYS A 64 17.78 -15.63 -20.76
N ASN A 65 16.64 -15.43 -21.42
CA ASN A 65 15.90 -14.18 -21.39
C ASN A 65 15.52 -13.78 -19.96
N GLN A 66 15.50 -12.48 -19.71
CA GLN A 66 15.06 -11.93 -18.44
C GLN A 66 13.55 -11.79 -18.47
N VAL A 67 12.87 -12.41 -17.51
CA VAL A 67 11.42 -12.19 -17.32
C VAL A 67 11.24 -11.04 -16.35
N ARG A 68 10.44 -10.05 -16.75
CA ARG A 68 10.06 -8.88 -15.97
C ARG A 68 8.54 -8.70 -16.00
N TYR A 69 8.02 -7.95 -15.05
CA TYR A 69 6.61 -7.64 -14.91
C TYR A 69 6.45 -6.12 -14.87
N LYS A 70 5.57 -5.59 -15.70
CA LYS A 70 5.30 -4.15 -15.78
C LYS A 70 4.34 -3.74 -14.68
N CYS A 71 4.74 -2.75 -13.87
CA CYS A 71 3.85 -2.12 -12.89
C CYS A 71 2.79 -1.27 -13.62
N ALA A 72 1.50 -1.49 -13.32
CA ALA A 72 0.40 -0.75 -13.93
C ALA A 72 0.41 0.75 -13.58
N VAL A 73 0.99 1.12 -12.43
CA VAL A 73 0.99 2.51 -11.94
C VAL A 73 2.21 3.29 -12.43
N CYS A 74 3.43 2.81 -12.18
CA CYS A 74 4.64 3.55 -12.54
C CYS A 74 5.25 3.14 -13.89
N GLY A 75 4.74 2.08 -14.54
CA GLY A 75 5.23 1.60 -15.83
C GLY A 75 6.59 0.88 -15.79
N ASN A 76 7.30 0.91 -14.67
CA ASN A 76 8.62 0.30 -14.53
C ASN A 76 8.55 -1.24 -14.49
N LEU A 77 9.66 -1.87 -14.83
CA LEU A 77 9.82 -3.31 -14.93
C LEU A 77 10.48 -3.90 -13.69
N PHE A 78 9.85 -4.90 -13.10
CA PHE A 78 10.31 -5.54 -11.85
C PHE A 78 10.44 -7.05 -12.01
N SER A 79 11.17 -7.69 -11.11
CA SER A 79 11.18 -9.15 -11.00
C SER A 79 9.88 -9.64 -10.37
N GLN A 80 9.50 -10.90 -10.59
CA GLN A 80 8.25 -11.48 -10.04
C GLN A 80 8.11 -11.31 -8.52
N LYS A 81 9.21 -11.41 -7.80
CA LYS A 81 9.24 -11.26 -6.33
C LYS A 81 9.06 -9.81 -5.85
N ASP A 82 9.19 -8.85 -6.75
CA ASP A 82 9.13 -7.42 -6.46
C ASP A 82 7.82 -6.79 -6.99
N VAL A 83 6.84 -7.63 -7.37
CA VAL A 83 5.48 -7.20 -7.74
C VAL A 83 4.44 -7.97 -6.93
N ALA A 84 3.24 -7.40 -6.85
CA ALA A 84 2.05 -8.04 -6.32
C ALA A 84 0.90 -7.80 -7.28
N VAL A 85 -0.03 -8.77 -7.36
CA VAL A 85 -1.35 -8.53 -7.96
C VAL A 85 -2.25 -7.99 -6.85
N ASP A 86 -2.81 -6.83 -7.10
CA ASP A 86 -3.60 -6.08 -6.14
C ASP A 86 -4.96 -5.70 -6.71
N HIS A 87 -5.96 -5.52 -5.84
CA HIS A 87 -7.29 -5.07 -6.25
C HIS A 87 -7.25 -3.58 -6.61
N ILE A 88 -7.85 -3.19 -7.73
CA ILE A 88 -8.00 -1.76 -8.10
C ILE A 88 -8.92 -1.10 -7.08
N ASP A 89 -10.15 -1.62 -6.94
CA ASP A 89 -11.06 -1.24 -5.86
C ASP A 89 -10.76 -2.08 -4.62
N PRO A 90 -10.55 -1.46 -3.46
CA PRO A 90 -10.17 -2.20 -2.27
C PRO A 90 -11.26 -3.18 -1.82
N VAL A 91 -10.84 -4.35 -1.31
CA VAL A 91 -11.74 -5.37 -0.77
C VAL A 91 -12.66 -4.81 0.31
N ILE A 92 -12.11 -3.98 1.19
CA ILE A 92 -12.89 -3.21 2.16
C ILE A 92 -13.10 -1.82 1.57
N PRO A 93 -14.37 -1.41 1.27
CA PRO A 93 -14.66 -0.07 0.77
C PRO A 93 -14.05 1.01 1.66
N LEU A 94 -13.65 2.15 1.08
CA LEU A 94 -12.95 3.19 1.82
C LEU A 94 -13.80 3.81 2.95
N HIS A 95 -15.11 3.78 2.79
CA HIS A 95 -16.11 4.31 3.74
C HIS A 95 -16.61 3.29 4.77
N ARG A 96 -16.20 2.03 4.68
CA ARG A 96 -16.65 0.95 5.58
C ARG A 96 -15.48 0.37 6.37
N SER A 97 -15.77 -0.18 7.53
CA SER A 97 -14.83 -0.99 8.30
C SER A 97 -14.91 -2.46 7.89
N GLU A 98 -13.92 -3.26 8.31
CA GLU A 98 -13.98 -4.71 8.09
C GLU A 98 -15.14 -5.37 8.86
N GLU A 99 -15.54 -4.77 9.96
CA GLU A 99 -16.60 -5.26 10.84
C GLU A 99 -17.99 -5.12 10.22
N ASP A 100 -18.16 -4.10 9.36
CA ASP A 100 -19.43 -3.81 8.67
C ASP A 100 -19.71 -4.75 7.49
N LEU A 101 -18.71 -5.52 7.04
CA LEU A 101 -18.87 -6.46 5.92
C LEU A 101 -19.33 -7.83 6.44
N THR A 102 -20.28 -8.43 5.74
CA THR A 102 -20.57 -9.86 5.92
C THR A 102 -19.43 -10.71 5.35
N ILE A 103 -19.39 -12.00 5.75
CA ILE A 103 -18.40 -12.93 5.19
C ILE A 103 -18.60 -13.10 3.69
N ASP A 104 -19.86 -13.16 3.23
CA ASP A 104 -20.22 -13.35 1.82
C ASP A 104 -19.82 -12.14 0.97
N GLU A 105 -20.11 -10.91 1.43
CA GLU A 105 -19.65 -9.69 0.76
C GLU A 105 -18.11 -9.65 0.68
N MET A 106 -17.45 -10.03 1.76
CA MET A 106 -16.00 -10.07 1.80
C MET A 106 -15.43 -11.11 0.84
N ALA A 107 -16.05 -12.30 0.77
CA ALA A 107 -15.66 -13.35 -0.16
C ALA A 107 -15.84 -12.90 -1.61
N TYR A 108 -17.00 -12.30 -1.94
CA TYR A 108 -17.31 -11.76 -3.26
C TYR A 108 -16.32 -10.67 -3.69
N ARG A 109 -15.95 -9.77 -2.77
CA ARG A 109 -14.99 -8.69 -3.05
C ARG A 109 -13.55 -9.17 -3.16
N ILE A 110 -13.16 -10.21 -2.43
CA ILE A 110 -11.84 -10.84 -2.58
C ILE A 110 -11.78 -11.59 -3.92
N TRP A 111 -12.82 -12.36 -4.26
CA TRP A 111 -12.88 -13.16 -5.47
C TRP A 111 -13.50 -12.36 -6.61
N CYS A 112 -12.73 -11.42 -7.12
CA CYS A 112 -13.16 -10.55 -8.20
C CYS A 112 -12.65 -11.07 -9.58
N ASN A 113 -13.19 -10.50 -10.65
CA ASN A 113 -12.71 -10.74 -12.01
C ASN A 113 -11.39 -9.97 -12.27
N THR A 114 -10.78 -10.25 -13.44
CA THR A 114 -9.51 -9.64 -13.85
C THR A 114 -9.55 -8.12 -14.01
N ASN A 115 -10.74 -7.54 -14.25
CA ASN A 115 -10.90 -6.10 -14.44
C ASN A 115 -10.67 -5.29 -13.16
N ASN A 116 -10.85 -5.92 -12.00
CA ASN A 116 -10.55 -5.31 -10.70
C ASN A 116 -9.16 -5.70 -10.16
N LEU A 117 -8.28 -6.22 -11.01
CA LEU A 117 -6.94 -6.62 -10.61
C LEU A 117 -5.87 -5.88 -11.43
N GLN A 118 -4.76 -5.56 -10.79
CA GLN A 118 -3.61 -4.95 -11.43
C GLN A 118 -2.30 -5.48 -10.86
N VAL A 119 -1.24 -5.48 -11.67
CA VAL A 119 0.11 -5.77 -11.19
C VAL A 119 0.78 -4.47 -10.76
N ILE A 120 1.19 -4.39 -9.52
CA ILE A 120 1.89 -3.21 -8.97
C ILE A 120 3.21 -3.60 -8.31
N CYS A 121 4.19 -2.71 -8.34
CA CYS A 121 5.45 -2.96 -7.67
C CYS A 121 5.29 -2.98 -6.15
N ASN A 122 5.96 -3.95 -5.51
CA ASN A 122 5.97 -4.15 -4.06
C ASN A 122 7.41 -4.37 -3.56
N THR A 123 8.28 -3.42 -3.90
CA THR A 123 9.69 -3.44 -3.55
C THR A 123 9.94 -2.83 -2.17
N THR A 124 11.02 -3.22 -1.52
CA THR A 124 11.49 -2.56 -0.30
C THR A 124 12.18 -1.23 -0.63
N LEU A 125 12.15 -0.27 0.30
CA LEU A 125 12.83 1.02 0.15
C LEU A 125 14.31 0.88 -0.23
N LYS A 126 15.03 -0.09 0.36
CA LYS A 126 16.44 -0.37 0.03
C LYS A 126 16.65 -0.73 -1.44
N LYS A 127 15.73 -1.51 -2.04
CA LYS A 127 15.81 -1.91 -3.44
C LYS A 127 15.39 -0.84 -4.41
N ASN A 128 14.58 0.11 -3.94
CA ASN A 128 13.98 1.17 -4.76
C ASN A 128 14.62 2.54 -4.47
N ASN A 129 15.88 2.56 -4.06
CA ASN A 129 16.65 3.80 -3.80
C ASN A 129 15.93 4.78 -2.86
N GLY A 130 15.25 4.26 -1.84
CA GLY A 130 14.50 5.06 -0.88
C GLY A 130 13.10 5.50 -1.34
N ILE A 131 12.68 5.12 -2.55
CA ILE A 131 11.35 5.45 -3.09
C ILE A 131 10.35 4.37 -2.65
N PRO A 132 9.19 4.74 -2.08
CA PRO A 132 8.15 3.78 -1.74
C PRO A 132 7.61 3.06 -2.99
N SER A 133 7.24 1.79 -2.85
CA SER A 133 6.60 1.05 -3.94
C SER A 133 5.17 1.58 -4.18
N CYS A 134 4.65 1.38 -5.41
CA CYS A 134 3.28 1.77 -5.73
C CYS A 134 2.24 1.10 -4.82
N HIS A 135 2.48 -0.15 -4.42
CA HIS A 135 1.63 -0.85 -3.45
C HIS A 135 1.62 -0.14 -2.08
N LYS A 136 2.79 0.31 -1.61
CA LYS A 136 2.88 1.06 -0.35
C LYS A 136 2.18 2.41 -0.44
N ILE A 137 2.39 3.16 -1.53
CA ILE A 137 1.73 4.46 -1.76
C ILE A 137 0.21 4.30 -1.77
N LYS A 138 -0.30 3.31 -2.53
CA LYS A 138 -1.74 3.02 -2.58
C LYS A 138 -2.31 2.67 -1.20
N THR A 139 -1.63 1.80 -0.45
CA THR A 139 -2.05 1.42 0.90
C THR A 139 -2.08 2.62 1.85
N ASP A 140 -1.10 3.50 1.76
CA ASP A 140 -1.03 4.70 2.60
C ASP A 140 -2.15 5.70 2.23
N GLU A 141 -2.43 5.87 0.92
CA GLU A 141 -3.54 6.69 0.43
C GLU A 141 -4.88 6.16 0.95
N GLU A 142 -5.15 4.86 0.80
CA GLU A 142 -6.38 4.23 1.30
C GLU A 142 -6.55 4.40 2.81
N ASN A 143 -5.47 4.25 3.57
CA ASN A 143 -5.50 4.43 5.02
C ASN A 143 -5.74 5.90 5.42
N PHE A 144 -5.13 6.84 4.68
CA PHE A 144 -5.37 8.27 4.89
C PHE A 144 -6.84 8.62 4.65
N ILE A 145 -7.41 8.18 3.52
CA ILE A 145 -8.80 8.42 3.17
C ILE A 145 -9.74 7.84 4.24
N ARG A 146 -9.53 6.58 4.66
CA ARG A 146 -10.34 5.95 5.72
C ARG A 146 -10.30 6.74 7.03
N LYS A 147 -9.11 7.21 7.41
CA LYS A 147 -8.92 8.02 8.61
C LYS A 147 -9.67 9.35 8.48
N ARG A 148 -9.51 10.03 7.36
CA ARG A 148 -10.16 11.31 7.09
C ARG A 148 -11.68 11.21 7.08
N LEU A 149 -12.24 10.18 6.42
CA LEU A 149 -13.67 9.95 6.40
C LEU A 149 -14.24 9.71 7.82
N LYS A 150 -13.54 8.96 8.66
CA LYS A 150 -13.94 8.74 10.06
C LYS A 150 -13.90 10.02 10.91
N GLU A 151 -12.93 10.88 10.68
CA GLU A 151 -12.77 12.14 11.44
C GLU A 151 -13.82 13.18 11.05
N VAL A 152 -14.09 13.32 9.76
CA VAL A 152 -14.99 14.36 9.23
C VAL A 152 -16.45 13.92 9.29
N TYR A 153 -16.72 12.62 9.17
CA TYR A 153 -18.06 12.05 9.09
C TYR A 153 -18.24 10.85 10.04
N PRO A 154 -18.22 11.05 11.35
CA PRO A 154 -18.29 9.95 12.32
C PRO A 154 -19.58 9.11 12.25
N GLY A 155 -20.69 9.68 11.76
CA GLY A 155 -21.99 8.98 11.57
C GLY A 155 -22.17 8.31 10.22
N MET A 156 -21.16 8.33 9.35
CA MET A 156 -21.25 7.84 7.96
C MET A 156 -21.57 6.34 7.84
N ALA A 157 -21.25 5.54 8.85
CA ALA A 157 -21.53 4.11 8.87
C ALA A 157 -23.03 3.77 9.03
N GLU A 158 -23.83 4.71 9.55
CA GLU A 158 -25.25 4.47 9.91
C GLU A 158 -26.18 4.52 8.69
N ASP A 159 -25.93 5.43 7.75
CA ASP A 159 -26.68 5.49 6.47
C ASP A 159 -25.75 5.82 5.28
N PRO A 160 -25.23 4.80 4.62
CA PRO A 160 -24.37 4.99 3.46
C PRO A 160 -25.04 5.71 2.28
N SER A 161 -26.36 5.61 2.13
CA SER A 161 -27.06 6.16 0.96
C SER A 161 -27.22 7.69 1.00
N ALA A 162 -27.11 8.27 2.19
CA ALA A 162 -27.27 9.71 2.41
C ALA A 162 -26.06 10.57 2.01
N TRP A 163 -24.92 9.95 1.67
CA TRP A 163 -23.66 10.67 1.51
C TRP A 163 -23.08 10.59 0.11
N PRO A 164 -22.53 11.67 -0.44
CA PRO A 164 -21.88 11.68 -1.75
C PRO A 164 -20.46 11.09 -1.66
N TYR A 165 -20.32 9.78 -1.40
CA TYR A 165 -19.05 9.11 -1.18
C TYR A 165 -17.99 9.37 -2.24
N GLU A 166 -18.38 9.37 -3.52
CA GLU A 166 -17.45 9.58 -4.61
C GLU A 166 -16.80 10.96 -4.55
N ALA A 167 -17.59 12.00 -4.23
CA ALA A 167 -17.10 13.35 -4.06
C ALA A 167 -16.15 13.46 -2.88
N LEU A 168 -16.52 12.85 -1.73
CA LEU A 168 -15.70 12.85 -0.51
C LEU A 168 -14.39 12.08 -0.67
N ILE A 169 -14.42 10.95 -1.38
CA ILE A 169 -13.20 10.19 -1.71
C ILE A 169 -12.32 11.02 -2.63
N LYS A 170 -12.88 11.70 -3.63
CA LYS A 170 -12.13 12.57 -4.54
C LYS A 170 -11.46 13.73 -3.81
N GLU A 171 -12.17 14.38 -2.90
CA GLU A 171 -11.62 15.44 -2.05
C GLU A 171 -10.49 14.92 -1.16
N SER A 172 -10.71 13.80 -0.46
CA SER A 172 -9.70 13.17 0.38
C SER A 172 -8.44 12.75 -0.39
N LYS A 173 -8.58 12.35 -1.66
CA LYS A 173 -7.43 12.06 -2.55
C LYS A 173 -6.65 13.34 -2.89
N GLN A 174 -7.31 14.47 -3.05
CA GLN A 174 -6.64 15.76 -3.27
C GLN A 174 -5.89 16.19 -2.02
N GLU A 175 -6.52 16.10 -0.84
CA GLU A 175 -5.87 16.37 0.45
C GLU A 175 -4.63 15.47 0.66
N TYR A 176 -4.72 14.20 0.28
CA TYR A 176 -3.56 13.28 0.38
C TYR A 176 -2.40 13.71 -0.51
N LYS A 177 -2.66 14.22 -1.71
CA LYS A 177 -1.60 14.75 -2.59
C LYS A 177 -0.91 15.95 -1.96
N ILE A 178 -1.67 16.91 -1.41
CA ILE A 178 -1.14 18.07 -0.70
C ILE A 178 -0.28 17.61 0.49
N TYR A 179 -0.79 16.67 1.28
CA TYR A 179 -0.05 16.08 2.40
C TYR A 179 1.29 15.47 1.96
N LEU A 180 1.33 14.75 0.83
CA LEU A 180 2.58 14.19 0.31
C LEU A 180 3.57 15.27 -0.13
N GLU A 181 3.10 16.34 -0.77
CA GLU A 181 3.95 17.46 -1.18
C GLU A 181 4.56 18.17 0.03
N GLU A 182 3.80 18.38 1.09
CA GLU A 182 4.28 18.94 2.34
C GLU A 182 5.33 18.05 3.00
N LYS A 183 5.08 16.75 3.06
CA LYS A 183 6.04 15.76 3.59
C LYS A 183 7.33 15.72 2.80
N GLU A 184 7.27 15.83 1.49
CA GLU A 184 8.46 15.89 0.64
C GLU A 184 9.24 17.19 0.87
N LYS A 185 8.57 18.33 0.99
CA LYS A 185 9.22 19.62 1.36
C LYS A 185 9.93 19.51 2.70
N GLU A 186 9.27 18.96 3.73
CA GLU A 186 9.88 18.73 5.05
C GLU A 186 11.13 17.81 4.96
N ARG A 187 11.07 16.77 4.14
CA ARG A 187 12.19 15.84 3.92
C ARG A 187 13.38 16.54 3.32
N LEU A 188 13.16 17.29 2.24
CA LEU A 188 14.20 18.05 1.55
C LEU A 188 14.83 19.09 2.45
N GLU A 189 14.05 19.78 3.28
CA GLU A 189 14.56 20.75 4.23
C GLU A 189 15.43 20.08 5.31
N LYS A 190 14.99 18.94 5.85
CA LYS A 190 15.78 18.17 6.81
C LYS A 190 17.12 17.71 6.21
N GLU A 191 17.10 17.29 4.95
CA GLU A 191 18.31 16.87 4.25
C GLU A 191 19.27 18.04 4.01
N LYS A 192 18.78 19.19 3.57
CA LYS A 192 19.57 20.42 3.45
C LYS A 192 20.22 20.81 4.78
N ARG A 193 19.48 20.81 5.87
CA ARG A 193 20.02 21.10 7.23
C ARG A 193 21.05 20.07 7.66
N LYS A 194 20.94 18.81 7.26
CA LYS A 194 21.93 17.76 7.54
C LYS A 194 23.25 18.03 6.79
N VAL A 195 23.16 18.29 5.50
CA VAL A 195 24.33 18.62 4.66
C VAL A 195 25.06 19.86 5.19
N GLU A 196 24.33 20.91 5.54
CA GLU A 196 24.90 22.13 6.11
C GLU A 196 25.62 21.88 7.46
N ARG A 197 25.04 21.05 8.33
CA ARG A 197 25.70 20.66 9.60
C ARG A 197 26.97 19.86 9.35
N GLU A 198 26.98 18.97 8.37
CA GLU A 198 28.15 18.20 8.00
C GLU A 198 29.25 19.08 7.40
N ALA A 199 28.90 20.06 6.54
CA ALA A 199 29.82 21.04 6.01
C ALA A 199 30.46 21.89 7.12
N LYS A 200 29.65 22.41 8.06
CA LYS A 200 30.15 23.16 9.24
C LYS A 200 31.07 22.33 10.14
N ARG A 201 30.83 21.02 10.26
CA ARG A 201 31.72 20.11 11.02
C ARG A 201 33.07 19.90 10.31
N LYS A 202 33.06 19.78 8.97
CA LYS A 202 34.29 19.64 8.19
C LYS A 202 35.15 20.91 8.18
N ALA A 203 34.51 22.07 8.16
CA ALA A 203 35.19 23.36 8.21
C ALA A 203 35.84 23.70 9.57
N LYS A 204 35.46 23.00 10.66
CA LYS A 204 36.01 23.17 12.01
C LYS A 204 37.14 22.15 12.33
N LYS A 205 37.45 21.25 11.41
CA LYS A 205 38.60 20.35 11.51
C LYS A 205 39.77 20.83 10.65
#